data_3e32d15762ad5150e8f91ba96d951583
#
_entry.id   3e32d15762ad5150e8f91ba96d951583
#
_cell.length_a   1.000
_cell.length_b   1.000
_cell.length_c   1.000
_cell.angle_alpha   90.00
_cell.angle_beta   90.00
_cell.angle_gamma   90.00
#
_symmetry.space_group_name_H-M   'P 1'
#
loop_
_entity.id
_entity.type
_entity.pdbx_description
1 polymer ?
#
loop_
_entity_poly.entity_id
_entity_poly.type
_entity_poly.pdbx_seq_one_letter_code
_entity_poly.pdbx_strand_id
1 'polypeptide(L)'
;ITLPTVYRNLSLVYYNKLKDGVLALKSMEKAFSIDKSDARIFFELDQLYKTLNFSLEKRLANMNENSDLLEKRDDLYTEYITLLNMNGEYDNAYNRIMNHNFHPWEGGEGKIPAQYRIALINKAKAEKNTEKAIEYLEKALVYPYNLGEGKLIGNMDNDIYYMLGNLYEDKEKSEQAYRLAARGEFNLSSAMYYNDQPPQMMYYSAKAIEALGDKDEAKKRFNAFIEYANNHMNDEMKIDYFAVSLPDFLIFEGDLNKNNKVHCNLMAALGYLGIGDNDNAQKYAKQGLELNQCHAELRDIVK
;
A
#
# COMPACT_ATOMS: atom_id res chain seq x y z
N ILE A 1 23.11 -26.23 17.49
CA ILE A 1 22.18 -25.28 18.11
C ILE A 1 20.80 -25.58 17.56
N THR A 2 19.83 -25.85 18.46
CA THR A 2 18.46 -26.26 18.11
C THR A 2 17.42 -25.20 18.48
N LEU A 3 17.86 -23.98 18.84
CA LEU A 3 16.97 -22.91 19.27
C LEU A 3 16.64 -21.99 18.08
N PRO A 4 15.35 -21.89 17.66
CA PRO A 4 14.91 -21.00 16.57
C PRO A 4 15.34 -19.55 16.76
N THR A 5 15.20 -19.04 17.99
CA THR A 5 15.55 -17.66 18.36
C THR A 5 17.00 -17.29 18.04
N VAL A 6 17.95 -18.23 18.16
CA VAL A 6 19.37 -17.96 17.82
C VAL A 6 19.50 -17.68 16.34
N TYR A 7 18.91 -18.48 15.48
CA TYR A 7 18.97 -18.29 14.02
C TYR A 7 18.17 -17.03 13.59
N ARG A 8 17.02 -16.79 14.22
CA ARG A 8 16.26 -15.54 14.01
C ARG A 8 17.14 -14.31 14.32
N ASN A 9 17.82 -14.29 15.47
CA ASN A 9 18.68 -13.16 15.86
C ASN A 9 19.91 -13.03 14.95
N LEU A 10 20.49 -14.15 14.48
CA LEU A 10 21.56 -14.13 13.48
C LEU A 10 21.07 -13.51 12.17
N SER A 11 19.86 -13.81 11.73
CA SER A 11 19.26 -13.19 10.54
C SER A 11 19.22 -11.67 10.67
N LEU A 12 18.77 -11.15 11.81
CA LEU A 12 18.72 -9.70 12.07
C LEU A 12 20.14 -9.07 12.01
N VAL A 13 21.12 -9.73 12.60
CA VAL A 13 22.52 -9.24 12.56
C VAL A 13 23.04 -9.23 11.13
N TYR A 14 22.87 -10.32 10.38
CA TYR A 14 23.31 -10.40 8.99
C TYR A 14 22.69 -9.31 8.14
N TYR A 15 21.38 -9.09 8.26
CA TYR A 15 20.72 -8.08 7.45
C TYR A 15 21.05 -6.66 7.91
N ASN A 16 20.78 -6.34 9.20
CA ASN A 16 20.82 -4.96 9.68
C ASN A 16 22.25 -4.44 9.88
N LYS A 17 23.19 -5.30 10.29
CA LYS A 17 24.56 -4.87 10.61
C LYS A 17 25.56 -5.22 9.50
N LEU A 18 25.46 -6.41 8.94
CA LEU A 18 26.42 -6.88 7.93
C LEU A 18 25.94 -6.65 6.50
N LYS A 19 24.69 -6.22 6.32
CA LYS A 19 24.05 -5.97 5.02
C LYS A 19 24.13 -7.19 4.07
N ASP A 20 24.13 -8.41 4.65
CA ASP A 20 24.15 -9.68 3.92
C ASP A 20 22.76 -10.32 3.92
N GLY A 21 22.00 -10.03 2.87
CA GLY A 21 20.63 -10.56 2.70
C GLY A 21 20.61 -12.08 2.48
N VAL A 22 21.68 -12.67 1.90
CA VAL A 22 21.75 -14.13 1.62
C VAL A 22 21.91 -14.90 2.92
N LEU A 23 22.86 -14.50 3.77
CA LEU A 23 23.06 -15.13 5.08
C LEU A 23 21.87 -14.85 6.02
N ALA A 24 21.27 -13.67 5.94
CA ALA A 24 20.08 -13.34 6.68
C ALA A 24 18.92 -14.29 6.32
N LEU A 25 18.65 -14.47 5.04
CA LEU A 25 17.60 -15.36 4.55
C LEU A 25 17.84 -16.80 4.99
N LYS A 26 19.02 -17.33 4.75
CA LYS A 26 19.40 -18.69 5.15
C LYS A 26 19.20 -18.93 6.65
N SER A 27 19.50 -17.91 7.47
CA SER A 27 19.35 -17.99 8.92
C SER A 27 17.87 -17.97 9.33
N MET A 28 17.04 -17.10 8.71
CA MET A 28 15.61 -17.03 9.02
C MET A 28 14.87 -18.29 8.57
N GLU A 29 15.15 -18.80 7.37
CA GLU A 29 14.61 -20.08 6.90
C GLU A 29 15.01 -21.23 7.82
N LYS A 30 16.25 -21.22 8.33
CA LYS A 30 16.69 -22.20 9.33
C LYS A 30 15.92 -22.08 10.63
N ALA A 31 15.70 -20.86 11.14
CA ALA A 31 14.88 -20.61 12.33
C ALA A 31 13.47 -21.23 12.17
N PHE A 32 12.81 -20.90 11.07
CA PHE A 32 11.46 -21.43 10.77
C PHE A 32 11.45 -22.95 10.56
N SER A 33 12.51 -23.52 9.97
CA SER A 33 12.61 -24.99 9.80
C SER A 33 12.73 -25.78 11.13
N ILE A 34 13.24 -25.13 12.19
CA ILE A 34 13.36 -25.75 13.52
C ILE A 34 12.02 -25.74 14.26
N ASP A 35 11.26 -24.66 14.12
CA ASP A 35 9.91 -24.54 14.68
C ASP A 35 8.96 -23.93 13.65
N LYS A 36 8.25 -24.80 12.93
CA LYS A 36 7.25 -24.40 11.93
C LYS A 36 5.92 -23.96 12.54
N SER A 37 5.76 -24.02 13.85
CA SER A 37 4.55 -23.56 14.54
C SER A 37 4.63 -22.11 15.01
N ASP A 38 5.80 -21.49 14.93
CA ASP A 38 6.06 -20.11 15.36
C ASP A 38 5.61 -19.11 14.29
N ALA A 39 4.41 -18.58 14.47
CA ALA A 39 3.82 -17.57 13.58
C ALA A 39 4.61 -16.25 13.54
N ARG A 40 5.36 -15.91 14.61
CA ARG A 40 6.21 -14.71 14.62
C ARG A 40 7.41 -14.88 13.69
N ILE A 41 8.12 -16.01 13.80
CA ILE A 41 9.26 -16.28 12.92
C ILE A 41 8.78 -16.36 11.46
N PHE A 42 7.61 -16.93 11.22
CA PHE A 42 7.01 -16.99 9.89
C PHE A 42 6.69 -15.61 9.33
N PHE A 43 6.08 -14.73 10.13
CA PHE A 43 5.84 -13.33 9.74
C PHE A 43 7.15 -12.61 9.42
N GLU A 44 8.16 -12.74 10.28
CA GLU A 44 9.46 -12.10 10.07
C GLU A 44 10.19 -12.66 8.82
N LEU A 45 10.01 -13.94 8.50
CA LEU A 45 10.51 -14.52 7.25
C LEU A 45 9.85 -13.89 6.03
N ASP A 46 8.53 -13.69 6.06
CA ASP A 46 7.85 -13.00 4.97
C ASP A 46 8.27 -11.53 4.84
N GLN A 47 8.46 -10.81 5.97
CA GLN A 47 9.00 -9.45 5.92
C GLN A 47 10.41 -9.41 5.29
N LEU A 48 11.23 -10.44 5.54
CA LEU A 48 12.54 -10.55 4.89
C LEU A 48 12.40 -10.84 3.40
N TYR A 49 11.48 -11.71 2.97
CA TYR A 49 11.18 -11.92 1.56
C TYR A 49 10.74 -10.62 0.88
N LYS A 50 9.86 -9.85 1.50
CA LYS A 50 9.43 -8.54 1.01
C LYS A 50 10.60 -7.58 0.84
N THR A 51 11.45 -7.47 1.85
CA THR A 51 12.62 -6.57 1.86
C THR A 51 13.66 -6.97 0.80
N LEU A 52 13.84 -8.28 0.58
CA LEU A 52 14.69 -8.85 -0.46
C LEU A 52 14.04 -8.85 -1.85
N ASN A 53 12.88 -8.22 -1.99
CA ASN A 53 12.15 -8.06 -3.24
C ASN A 53 11.73 -9.37 -3.91
N PHE A 54 11.30 -10.36 -3.12
CA PHE A 54 10.71 -11.58 -3.67
C PHE A 54 9.35 -11.31 -4.32
N SER A 55 9.04 -12.08 -5.36
CA SER A 55 7.80 -11.88 -6.12
C SER A 55 6.54 -12.15 -5.28
N LEU A 56 5.43 -11.52 -5.69
CA LEU A 56 4.12 -11.71 -5.09
C LEU A 56 3.73 -13.20 -5.04
N GLU A 57 3.95 -13.91 -6.16
CA GLU A 57 3.57 -15.32 -6.33
C GLU A 57 4.31 -16.20 -5.33
N LYS A 58 5.62 -15.95 -5.15
CA LYS A 58 6.43 -16.73 -4.19
C LYS A 58 5.99 -16.48 -2.75
N ARG A 59 5.74 -15.24 -2.39
CA ARG A 59 5.27 -14.88 -1.04
C ARG A 59 3.89 -15.47 -0.76
N LEU A 60 2.96 -15.34 -1.71
CA LEU A 60 1.61 -15.88 -1.58
C LEU A 60 1.61 -17.40 -1.49
N ALA A 61 2.43 -18.09 -2.31
CA ALA A 61 2.59 -19.54 -2.22
C ALA A 61 3.08 -19.99 -0.83
N ASN A 62 4.10 -19.29 -0.28
CA ASN A 62 4.61 -19.58 1.06
C ASN A 62 3.55 -19.36 2.15
N MET A 63 2.72 -18.31 2.03
CA MET A 63 1.59 -18.08 2.94
C MET A 63 0.54 -19.21 2.86
N ASN A 64 0.20 -19.63 1.65
CA ASN A 64 -0.78 -20.72 1.44
C ASN A 64 -0.29 -22.08 1.96
N GLU A 65 1.01 -22.38 1.84
CA GLU A 65 1.63 -23.59 2.38
C GLU A 65 1.62 -23.65 3.91
N ASN A 66 1.55 -22.50 4.59
CA ASN A 66 1.58 -22.37 6.04
C ASN A 66 0.30 -21.70 6.57
N SER A 67 -0.83 -22.01 5.95
CA SER A 67 -2.11 -21.34 6.21
C SER A 67 -2.64 -21.49 7.65
N ASP A 68 -2.23 -22.53 8.36
CA ASP A 68 -2.54 -22.76 9.78
C ASP A 68 -1.90 -21.77 10.76
N LEU A 69 -0.93 -20.97 10.28
CA LEU A 69 -0.29 -19.91 11.06
C LEU A 69 -0.95 -18.56 10.90
N LEU A 70 -1.67 -18.31 9.79
CA LEU A 70 -2.07 -16.98 9.36
C LEU A 70 -2.93 -16.24 10.40
N GLU A 71 -3.91 -16.92 10.99
CA GLU A 71 -4.83 -16.33 11.96
C GLU A 71 -4.27 -16.26 13.40
N LYS A 72 -3.06 -16.77 13.63
CA LYS A 72 -2.42 -16.71 14.96
C LYS A 72 -1.91 -15.31 15.30
N ARG A 73 -1.79 -14.42 14.29
CA ARG A 73 -1.30 -13.04 14.45
C ARG A 73 -1.96 -12.13 13.43
N ASP A 74 -2.51 -11.02 13.89
CA ASP A 74 -3.23 -10.07 13.03
C ASP A 74 -2.31 -9.35 12.03
N ASP A 75 -1.05 -9.10 12.38
CA ASP A 75 -0.05 -8.54 11.46
C ASP A 75 0.26 -9.49 10.29
N LEU A 76 0.44 -10.78 10.57
CA LEU A 76 0.64 -11.83 9.56
C LEU A 76 -0.61 -12.00 8.68
N TYR A 77 -1.79 -12.02 9.32
CA TYR A 77 -3.05 -12.19 8.58
C TYR A 77 -3.35 -11.00 7.68
N THR A 78 -3.05 -9.78 8.14
CA THR A 78 -3.17 -8.57 7.33
C THR A 78 -2.21 -8.57 6.14
N GLU A 79 -0.97 -9.04 6.32
CA GLU A 79 -0.02 -9.18 5.21
C GLU A 79 -0.51 -10.21 4.18
N TYR A 80 -1.07 -11.33 4.60
CA TYR A 80 -1.68 -12.31 3.70
C TYR A 80 -2.84 -11.71 2.89
N ILE A 81 -3.75 -10.96 3.55
CA ILE A 81 -4.85 -10.26 2.89
C ILE A 81 -4.31 -9.23 1.88
N THR A 82 -3.22 -8.55 2.21
CA THR A 82 -2.53 -7.62 1.32
C THR A 82 -2.05 -8.33 0.04
N LEU A 83 -1.45 -9.51 0.17
CA LEU A 83 -1.02 -10.31 -0.98
C LEU A 83 -2.20 -10.81 -1.82
N LEU A 84 -3.32 -11.21 -1.20
CA LEU A 84 -4.55 -11.57 -1.91
C LEU A 84 -5.10 -10.40 -2.74
N ASN A 85 -5.19 -9.22 -2.15
CA ASN A 85 -5.60 -8.00 -2.85
C ASN A 85 -4.69 -7.70 -4.06
N MET A 86 -3.37 -7.79 -3.89
CA MET A 86 -2.42 -7.58 -4.97
C MET A 86 -2.54 -8.64 -6.08
N ASN A 87 -2.91 -9.87 -5.71
CA ASN A 87 -3.12 -10.99 -6.64
C ASN A 87 -4.48 -10.94 -7.37
N GLY A 88 -5.33 -9.98 -7.03
CA GLY A 88 -6.67 -9.87 -7.64
C GLY A 88 -7.75 -10.73 -6.99
N GLU A 89 -7.45 -11.36 -5.85
CA GLU A 89 -8.37 -12.20 -5.09
C GLU A 89 -9.26 -11.37 -4.14
N TYR A 90 -9.91 -10.33 -4.66
CA TYR A 90 -10.63 -9.35 -3.86
C TYR A 90 -11.79 -9.91 -3.05
N ASP A 91 -12.51 -10.92 -3.57
CA ASP A 91 -13.58 -11.60 -2.85
C ASP A 91 -13.03 -12.41 -1.67
N ASN A 92 -11.92 -13.13 -1.89
CA ASN A 92 -11.25 -13.89 -0.84
C ASN A 92 -10.72 -12.94 0.25
N ALA A 93 -10.04 -11.86 -0.13
CA ALA A 93 -9.55 -10.84 0.79
C ALA A 93 -10.70 -10.23 1.62
N TYR A 94 -11.78 -9.79 0.96
CA TYR A 94 -12.95 -9.21 1.63
C TYR A 94 -13.61 -10.19 2.61
N ASN A 95 -13.84 -11.44 2.18
CA ASN A 95 -14.48 -12.44 3.02
C ASN A 95 -13.62 -12.77 4.25
N ARG A 96 -12.29 -12.85 4.11
CA ARG A 96 -11.38 -13.05 5.24
C ARG A 96 -11.44 -11.90 6.22
N ILE A 97 -11.46 -10.66 5.73
CA ILE A 97 -11.59 -9.48 6.59
C ILE A 97 -12.91 -9.54 7.36
N MET A 98 -14.03 -9.81 6.69
CA MET A 98 -15.35 -9.77 7.32
C MET A 98 -15.61 -10.92 8.31
N ASN A 99 -14.86 -12.02 8.20
CA ASN A 99 -15.00 -13.18 9.08
C ASN A 99 -13.96 -13.23 10.21
N HIS A 100 -13.15 -12.18 10.38
CA HIS A 100 -12.13 -12.07 11.42
C HIS A 100 -12.36 -10.82 12.29
N ASN A 101 -12.10 -10.92 13.59
CA ASN A 101 -12.10 -9.78 14.50
C ASN A 101 -10.65 -9.38 14.77
N PHE A 102 -10.26 -8.25 14.22
CA PHE A 102 -8.89 -7.77 14.33
C PHE A 102 -8.64 -7.03 15.64
N HIS A 103 -7.41 -7.17 16.13
CA HIS A 103 -6.88 -6.42 17.26
C HIS A 103 -5.75 -5.54 16.75
N PRO A 104 -5.92 -4.21 16.71
CA PRO A 104 -4.87 -3.30 16.27
C PRO A 104 -3.59 -3.48 17.08
N TRP A 105 -2.44 -3.32 16.44
CA TRP A 105 -1.13 -3.39 17.08
C TRP A 105 -0.35 -2.10 16.79
N GLU A 106 0.60 -1.76 17.65
CA GLU A 106 1.48 -0.61 17.48
C GLU A 106 2.27 -0.71 16.14
N GLY A 107 2.20 0.32 15.33
CA GLY A 107 2.75 0.35 13.97
C GLY A 107 1.89 -0.37 12.91
N GLY A 108 0.67 -0.77 13.29
CA GLY A 108 -0.32 -1.38 12.40
C GLY A 108 -1.52 -0.50 12.07
N GLU A 109 -1.53 0.71 12.62
CA GLU A 109 -2.65 1.65 12.50
C GLU A 109 -3.00 1.92 11.04
N GLY A 110 -4.27 1.78 10.71
CA GLY A 110 -4.80 1.99 9.38
C GLY A 110 -4.53 0.88 8.37
N LYS A 111 -3.71 -0.13 8.67
CA LYS A 111 -3.36 -1.20 7.71
C LYS A 111 -4.55 -2.09 7.38
N ILE A 112 -5.32 -2.49 8.38
CA ILE A 112 -6.52 -3.33 8.20
C ILE A 112 -7.60 -2.57 7.43
N PRO A 113 -8.00 -1.34 7.84
CA PRO A 113 -8.92 -0.52 7.06
C PRO A 113 -8.48 -0.27 5.62
N ALA A 114 -7.18 -0.08 5.38
CA ALA A 114 -6.65 0.08 4.02
C ALA A 114 -6.93 -1.16 3.17
N GLN A 115 -6.69 -2.37 3.68
CA GLN A 115 -6.95 -3.60 2.93
C GLN A 115 -8.45 -3.84 2.69
N TYR A 116 -9.29 -3.48 3.65
CA TYR A 116 -10.75 -3.51 3.49
C TYR A 116 -11.21 -2.58 2.36
N ARG A 117 -10.73 -1.33 2.35
CA ARG A 117 -11.04 -0.36 1.29
C ARG A 117 -10.54 -0.84 -0.08
N ILE A 118 -9.29 -1.32 -0.16
CA ILE A 118 -8.70 -1.83 -1.41
C ILE A 118 -9.53 -2.98 -1.98
N ALA A 119 -9.95 -3.93 -1.16
CA ALA A 119 -10.81 -5.03 -1.61
C ALA A 119 -12.12 -4.51 -2.22
N LEU A 120 -12.82 -3.61 -1.53
CA LEU A 120 -14.10 -3.05 -1.99
C LEU A 120 -13.95 -2.16 -3.23
N ILE A 121 -12.93 -1.31 -3.30
CA ILE A 121 -12.64 -0.48 -4.46
C ILE A 121 -12.40 -1.36 -5.70
N ASN A 122 -11.62 -2.42 -5.56
CA ASN A 122 -11.34 -3.31 -6.68
C ASN A 122 -12.53 -4.19 -7.07
N LYS A 123 -13.37 -4.59 -6.10
CA LYS A 123 -14.68 -5.20 -6.40
C LYS A 123 -15.56 -4.24 -7.19
N ALA A 124 -15.61 -2.97 -6.83
CA ALA A 124 -16.36 -1.95 -7.56
C ALA A 124 -15.83 -1.75 -8.99
N LYS A 125 -14.50 -1.71 -9.17
CA LYS A 125 -13.86 -1.60 -10.50
C LYS A 125 -14.14 -2.82 -11.40
N ALA A 126 -14.27 -4.01 -10.83
CA ALA A 126 -14.54 -5.24 -11.57
C ALA A 126 -16.04 -5.48 -11.83
N GLU A 127 -16.93 -4.79 -11.11
CA GLU A 127 -18.38 -4.96 -11.18
C GLU A 127 -18.95 -4.29 -12.45
N LYS A 128 -19.81 -5.02 -13.16
CA LYS A 128 -20.49 -4.52 -14.36
C LYS A 128 -21.81 -3.78 -14.05
N ASN A 129 -22.41 -4.08 -12.91
CA ASN A 129 -23.63 -3.44 -12.46
C ASN A 129 -23.27 -2.17 -11.69
N THR A 130 -23.66 -1.01 -12.21
CA THR A 130 -23.35 0.31 -11.64
C THR A 130 -23.87 0.47 -10.22
N GLU A 131 -25.08 0.00 -9.92
CA GLU A 131 -25.66 0.11 -8.57
C GLU A 131 -24.83 -0.68 -7.54
N LYS A 132 -24.40 -1.88 -7.88
CA LYS A 132 -23.51 -2.69 -7.03
C LYS A 132 -22.13 -2.08 -6.88
N ALA A 133 -21.58 -1.49 -7.94
CA ALA A 133 -20.31 -0.79 -7.86
C ALA A 133 -20.40 0.40 -6.88
N ILE A 134 -21.47 1.17 -6.95
CA ILE A 134 -21.76 2.25 -6.00
C ILE A 134 -21.87 1.69 -4.56
N GLU A 135 -22.62 0.60 -4.37
CA GLU A 135 -22.76 -0.04 -3.04
C GLU A 135 -21.41 -0.43 -2.45
N TYR A 136 -20.50 -1.01 -3.23
CA TYR A 136 -19.15 -1.35 -2.76
C TYR A 136 -18.34 -0.12 -2.37
N LEU A 137 -18.41 0.97 -3.15
CA LEU A 137 -17.70 2.20 -2.85
C LEU A 137 -18.26 2.90 -1.60
N GLU A 138 -19.59 2.98 -1.48
CA GLU A 138 -20.23 3.54 -0.28
C GLU A 138 -19.91 2.72 0.97
N LYS A 139 -19.86 1.39 0.85
CA LYS A 139 -19.44 0.49 1.92
C LYS A 139 -17.99 0.72 2.35
N ALA A 140 -17.09 1.04 1.41
CA ALA A 140 -15.70 1.34 1.70
C ALA A 140 -15.50 2.66 2.49
N LEU A 141 -16.49 3.54 2.50
CA LEU A 141 -16.49 4.76 3.31
C LEU A 141 -16.79 4.51 4.80
N VAL A 142 -17.27 3.32 5.17
CA VAL A 142 -17.67 2.98 6.53
C VAL A 142 -16.83 1.82 7.05
N TYR A 143 -16.26 1.96 8.25
CA TYR A 143 -15.47 0.91 8.86
C TYR A 143 -16.32 0.03 9.77
N PRO A 144 -16.51 -1.27 9.46
CA PRO A 144 -17.22 -2.18 10.33
C PRO A 144 -16.41 -2.46 11.61
N TYR A 145 -17.12 -2.79 12.68
CA TYR A 145 -16.55 -2.93 14.03
C TYR A 145 -15.41 -3.99 14.11
N ASN A 146 -15.51 -5.05 13.32
CA ASN A 146 -14.57 -6.15 13.33
C ASN A 146 -13.15 -5.77 12.81
N LEU A 147 -12.99 -4.59 12.19
CA LEU A 147 -11.65 -4.08 11.81
C LEU A 147 -10.82 -3.68 13.05
N GLY A 148 -11.47 -3.50 14.22
CA GLY A 148 -10.81 -3.09 15.45
C GLY A 148 -10.40 -1.61 15.49
N GLU A 149 -10.61 -0.87 14.40
CA GLU A 149 -10.25 0.54 14.25
C GLU A 149 -11.44 1.37 13.78
N GLY A 150 -11.61 2.55 14.38
CA GLY A 150 -12.59 3.54 13.92
C GLY A 150 -12.05 4.41 12.79
N LYS A 151 -12.94 4.87 11.92
CA LYS A 151 -12.58 5.84 10.90
C LYS A 151 -12.37 7.22 11.51
N LEU A 152 -11.20 7.80 11.28
CA LEU A 152 -10.89 9.16 11.73
C LEU A 152 -11.54 10.20 10.82
N ILE A 153 -11.87 11.38 11.39
CA ILE A 153 -12.48 12.50 10.63
C ILE A 153 -11.56 12.97 9.50
N GLY A 154 -10.23 12.87 9.69
CA GLY A 154 -9.23 13.28 8.72
C GLY A 154 -8.89 12.23 7.65
N ASN A 155 -9.57 11.08 7.63
CA ASN A 155 -9.30 10.07 6.61
C ASN A 155 -9.55 10.60 5.20
N MET A 156 -8.59 10.34 4.32
CA MET A 156 -8.66 10.74 2.92
C MET A 156 -9.36 9.65 2.11
N ASP A 157 -10.44 10.03 1.43
CA ASP A 157 -11.26 9.16 0.58
C ASP A 157 -11.42 9.75 -0.84
N ASN A 158 -10.43 10.52 -1.29
CA ASN A 158 -10.45 11.20 -2.60
C ASN A 158 -10.68 10.22 -3.75
N ASP A 159 -10.07 9.04 -3.69
CA ASP A 159 -10.21 7.95 -4.65
C ASP A 159 -11.65 7.45 -4.75
N ILE A 160 -12.28 7.15 -3.61
CA ILE A 160 -13.64 6.64 -3.54
C ILE A 160 -14.64 7.69 -4.03
N TYR A 161 -14.53 8.93 -3.57
CA TYR A 161 -15.43 10.00 -4.01
C TYR A 161 -15.28 10.35 -5.48
N TYR A 162 -14.05 10.28 -6.05
CA TYR A 162 -13.85 10.44 -7.48
C TYR A 162 -14.56 9.34 -8.28
N MET A 163 -14.44 8.07 -7.83
CA MET A 163 -15.11 6.95 -8.49
C MET A 163 -16.63 7.05 -8.39
N LEU A 164 -17.17 7.43 -7.24
CA LEU A 164 -18.61 7.68 -7.05
C LEU A 164 -19.10 8.81 -7.97
N GLY A 165 -18.31 9.89 -8.10
CA GLY A 165 -18.63 10.97 -9.03
C GLY A 165 -18.77 10.51 -10.49
N ASN A 166 -17.92 9.54 -10.91
CA ASN A 166 -18.00 8.95 -12.25
C ASN A 166 -19.22 8.02 -12.45
N LEU A 167 -19.76 7.44 -11.37
CA LEU A 167 -20.80 6.43 -11.44
C LEU A 167 -22.22 6.99 -11.21
N TYR A 168 -22.35 8.11 -10.49
CA TYR A 168 -23.68 8.70 -10.25
C TYR A 168 -24.27 9.29 -11.53
N GLU A 169 -25.49 8.84 -11.88
CA GLU A 169 -26.27 9.42 -12.98
C GLU A 169 -26.86 10.79 -12.62
N ASP A 170 -27.18 10.99 -11.33
CA ASP A 170 -27.62 12.27 -10.80
C ASP A 170 -26.47 13.26 -10.79
N LYS A 171 -26.65 14.36 -11.56
CA LYS A 171 -25.61 15.37 -11.73
C LYS A 171 -25.23 16.09 -10.44
N GLU A 172 -26.19 16.33 -9.56
CA GLU A 172 -25.96 17.02 -8.28
C GLU A 172 -25.12 16.12 -7.35
N LYS A 173 -25.48 14.82 -7.25
CA LYS A 173 -24.71 13.85 -6.49
C LYS A 173 -23.31 13.66 -7.07
N SER A 174 -23.20 13.56 -8.39
CA SER A 174 -21.91 13.44 -9.07
C SER A 174 -21.01 14.63 -8.78
N GLU A 175 -21.52 15.87 -8.94
CA GLU A 175 -20.77 17.08 -8.65
C GLU A 175 -20.37 17.18 -7.17
N GLN A 176 -21.28 16.82 -6.25
CA GLN A 176 -20.98 16.77 -4.82
C GLN A 176 -19.86 15.78 -4.50
N ALA A 177 -19.87 14.58 -5.11
CA ALA A 177 -18.82 13.59 -4.95
C ALA A 177 -17.46 14.13 -5.47
N TYR A 178 -17.42 14.76 -6.64
CA TYR A 178 -16.19 15.39 -7.12
C TYR A 178 -15.69 16.51 -6.21
N ARG A 179 -16.59 17.33 -5.64
CA ARG A 179 -16.20 18.36 -4.65
C ARG A 179 -15.60 17.74 -3.38
N LEU A 180 -16.09 16.57 -2.94
CA LEU A 180 -15.51 15.83 -1.83
C LEU A 180 -14.14 15.23 -2.21
N ALA A 181 -14.02 14.69 -3.41
CA ALA A 181 -12.77 14.15 -3.94
C ALA A 181 -11.69 15.24 -4.14
N ALA A 182 -12.08 16.46 -4.45
CA ALA A 182 -11.16 17.58 -4.66
C ALA A 182 -10.57 18.17 -3.36
N ARG A 183 -11.09 17.76 -2.19
CA ARG A 183 -10.63 18.27 -0.87
C ARG A 183 -9.21 17.81 -0.55
N GLY A 184 -8.62 18.51 0.43
CA GLY A 184 -7.29 18.23 0.93
C GLY A 184 -6.25 19.22 0.37
N GLU A 185 -5.07 19.17 0.92
CA GLU A 185 -3.94 19.96 0.48
C GLU A 185 -3.22 19.28 -0.70
N PHE A 186 -2.61 20.06 -1.55
CA PHE A 186 -1.70 19.57 -2.58
C PHE A 186 -0.28 19.97 -2.20
N ASN A 187 0.33 19.17 -1.35
CA ASN A 187 1.69 19.38 -0.87
C ASN A 187 2.51 18.12 -1.12
N LEU A 188 3.28 18.13 -2.21
CA LEU A 188 4.13 16.99 -2.57
C LEU A 188 5.31 16.88 -1.57
N SER A 189 5.46 15.71 -0.98
CA SER A 189 6.49 15.41 0.01
C SER A 189 7.11 14.03 -0.22
N SER A 190 8.12 13.68 0.57
CA SER A 190 8.75 12.36 0.53
C SER A 190 7.83 11.22 1.01
N ALA A 191 6.66 11.53 1.58
CA ALA A 191 5.73 10.58 2.17
C ALA A 191 6.39 9.61 3.17
N MET A 192 7.30 10.14 4.00
CA MET A 192 8.03 9.34 4.99
C MET A 192 7.25 9.15 6.29
N TYR A 193 6.24 9.97 6.55
CA TYR A 193 5.48 9.98 7.80
C TYR A 193 4.02 9.60 7.56
N TYR A 194 3.40 8.98 8.55
CA TYR A 194 2.01 8.51 8.45
C TYR A 194 0.97 9.61 8.23
N ASN A 195 1.30 10.84 8.57
CA ASN A 195 0.45 12.02 8.36
C ASN A 195 0.69 12.71 7.01
N ASP A 196 1.67 12.25 6.23
CA ASP A 196 1.89 12.76 4.89
C ASP A 196 0.75 12.30 3.97
N GLN A 197 0.27 13.21 3.13
CA GLN A 197 -0.80 12.87 2.20
C GLN A 197 -0.29 11.91 1.12
N PRO A 198 -0.92 10.73 0.96
CA PRO A 198 -0.49 9.77 -0.07
C PRO A 198 -0.63 10.35 -1.48
N PRO A 199 0.36 10.12 -2.37
CA PRO A 199 0.34 10.65 -3.74
C PRO A 199 -0.93 10.35 -4.51
N GLN A 200 -1.46 9.12 -4.37
CA GLN A 200 -2.68 8.73 -5.06
C GLN A 200 -3.90 9.54 -4.63
N MET A 201 -3.98 10.01 -3.39
CA MET A 201 -5.09 10.87 -2.94
C MET A 201 -5.00 12.25 -3.60
N MET A 202 -3.79 12.82 -3.71
CA MET A 202 -3.54 14.06 -4.45
C MET A 202 -3.83 13.92 -5.95
N TYR A 203 -3.50 12.76 -6.54
CA TYR A 203 -3.84 12.44 -7.93
C TYR A 203 -5.36 12.44 -8.15
N TYR A 204 -6.12 11.74 -7.30
CA TYR A 204 -7.59 11.73 -7.42
C TYR A 204 -8.22 13.09 -7.13
N SER A 205 -7.62 13.89 -6.25
CA SER A 205 -8.02 15.29 -6.06
C SER A 205 -7.85 16.10 -7.36
N ALA A 206 -6.72 15.96 -8.05
CA ALA A 206 -6.48 16.62 -9.33
C ALA A 206 -7.45 16.13 -10.43
N LYS A 207 -7.74 14.82 -10.48
CA LYS A 207 -8.76 14.27 -11.39
C LYS A 207 -10.16 14.80 -11.13
N ALA A 208 -10.52 15.00 -9.87
CA ALA A 208 -11.81 15.60 -9.50
C ALA A 208 -11.91 17.08 -9.89
N ILE A 209 -10.82 17.83 -9.73
CA ILE A 209 -10.72 19.22 -10.19
C ILE A 209 -10.91 19.31 -11.72
N GLU A 210 -10.29 18.39 -12.47
CA GLU A 210 -10.49 18.27 -13.92
C GLU A 210 -11.97 18.00 -14.27
N ALA A 211 -12.61 17.06 -13.56
CA ALA A 211 -14.02 16.72 -13.77
C ALA A 211 -14.98 17.88 -13.42
N LEU A 212 -14.60 18.74 -12.47
CA LEU A 212 -15.33 19.98 -12.13
C LEU A 212 -15.10 21.11 -13.12
N GLY A 213 -14.24 20.94 -14.13
CA GLY A 213 -14.02 21.85 -15.24
C GLY A 213 -12.74 22.67 -15.19
N ASP A 214 -11.97 22.66 -14.09
CA ASP A 214 -10.69 23.38 -13.98
C ASP A 214 -9.53 22.50 -14.50
N LYS A 215 -9.45 22.41 -15.83
CA LYS A 215 -8.43 21.63 -16.53
C LYS A 215 -7.02 22.21 -16.36
N ASP A 216 -6.90 23.51 -16.21
CA ASP A 216 -5.60 24.18 -16.11
C ASP A 216 -4.97 23.90 -14.75
N GLU A 217 -5.72 24.00 -13.65
CA GLU A 217 -5.23 23.63 -12.32
C GLU A 217 -4.92 22.14 -12.23
N ALA A 218 -5.77 21.27 -12.77
CA ALA A 218 -5.50 19.83 -12.81
C ALA A 218 -4.19 19.49 -13.54
N LYS A 219 -4.00 20.06 -14.75
CA LYS A 219 -2.77 19.88 -15.52
C LYS A 219 -1.54 20.40 -14.79
N LYS A 220 -1.65 21.53 -14.11
CA LYS A 220 -0.57 22.09 -13.27
C LYS A 220 -0.18 21.10 -12.17
N ARG A 221 -1.15 20.50 -11.49
CA ARG A 221 -0.89 19.47 -10.45
C ARG A 221 -0.24 18.23 -11.02
N PHE A 222 -0.69 17.71 -12.16
CA PHE A 222 -0.05 16.56 -12.81
C PHE A 222 1.39 16.85 -13.22
N ASN A 223 1.68 18.03 -13.76
CA ASN A 223 3.05 18.41 -14.07
C ASN A 223 3.92 18.56 -12.81
N ALA A 224 3.37 19.05 -11.71
CA ALA A 224 4.09 19.15 -10.44
C ALA A 224 4.53 17.76 -9.91
N PHE A 225 3.74 16.70 -10.11
CA PHE A 225 4.17 15.33 -9.81
C PHE A 225 5.42 14.93 -10.60
N ILE A 226 5.44 15.21 -11.91
CA ILE A 226 6.57 14.89 -12.78
C ILE A 226 7.81 15.69 -12.37
N GLU A 227 7.64 16.98 -12.12
CA GLU A 227 8.71 17.89 -11.68
C GLU A 227 9.29 17.44 -10.33
N TYR A 228 8.43 17.11 -9.35
CA TYR A 228 8.87 16.58 -8.07
C TYR A 228 9.73 15.33 -8.25
N ALA A 229 9.25 14.36 -9.02
CA ALA A 229 9.99 13.13 -9.28
C ALA A 229 11.37 13.38 -9.90
N ASN A 230 11.44 14.26 -10.90
CA ASN A 230 12.69 14.58 -11.57
C ASN A 230 13.70 15.28 -10.64
N ASN A 231 13.21 16.13 -9.75
CA ASN A 231 14.06 16.89 -8.84
C ASN A 231 14.55 16.07 -7.64
N HIS A 232 13.74 15.10 -7.19
CA HIS A 232 13.97 14.38 -5.91
C HIS A 232 14.34 12.90 -6.05
N MET A 233 14.38 12.35 -7.27
CA MET A 233 14.68 10.92 -7.52
C MET A 233 16.00 10.46 -6.91
N ASN A 234 16.99 11.35 -6.84
CA ASN A 234 18.34 11.04 -6.39
C ASN A 234 18.71 11.71 -5.06
N ASP A 235 17.74 12.21 -4.32
CA ASP A 235 17.99 12.80 -3.00
C ASP A 235 18.54 11.75 -2.05
N GLU A 236 19.50 12.16 -1.21
CA GLU A 236 20.00 11.34 -0.10
C GLU A 236 19.04 11.45 1.09
N MET A 237 18.28 10.40 1.31
CA MET A 237 17.25 10.37 2.36
C MET A 237 17.86 10.06 3.73
N LYS A 238 17.47 10.88 4.72
CA LYS A 238 17.87 10.70 6.12
C LYS A 238 16.64 10.72 7.01
N ILE A 239 16.62 9.88 8.05
CA ILE A 239 15.57 9.93 9.06
C ILE A 239 15.83 11.15 9.94
N ASP A 240 14.82 11.99 10.10
CA ASP A 240 14.81 13.01 11.15
C ASP A 240 14.39 12.37 12.48
N TYR A 241 15.35 12.13 13.36
CA TYR A 241 15.11 11.54 14.67
C TYR A 241 14.27 12.42 15.61
N PHE A 242 14.05 13.67 15.25
CA PHE A 242 13.19 14.59 16.01
C PHE A 242 11.76 14.65 15.45
N ALA A 243 11.47 13.94 14.37
CA ALA A 243 10.11 13.81 13.87
C ALA A 243 9.24 13.08 14.90
N VAL A 244 8.07 13.63 15.15
CA VAL A 244 7.10 13.09 16.13
C VAL A 244 6.55 11.73 15.71
N SER A 245 6.60 11.43 14.41
CA SER A 245 6.10 10.19 13.80
C SER A 245 7.26 9.41 13.24
N LEU A 246 7.64 8.34 13.91
CA LEU A 246 8.62 7.40 13.35
C LEU A 246 7.93 6.53 12.30
N PRO A 247 8.63 6.22 11.19
CA PRO A 247 8.16 5.17 10.28
C PRO A 247 8.03 3.85 11.04
N ASP A 248 7.19 2.96 10.53
CA ASP A 248 6.95 1.62 11.10
C ASP A 248 8.21 1.02 11.72
N PHE A 249 8.09 0.42 12.90
CA PHE A 249 9.15 -0.37 13.53
C PHE A 249 9.46 -1.58 12.64
N LEU A 250 10.32 -1.38 11.66
CA LEU A 250 10.75 -2.43 10.76
C LEU A 250 11.80 -3.30 11.45
N ILE A 251 11.54 -4.60 11.50
CA ILE A 251 12.49 -5.59 12.03
C ILE A 251 13.76 -5.61 11.18
N PHE A 252 13.61 -5.42 9.87
CA PHE A 252 14.69 -5.26 8.91
C PHE A 252 14.75 -3.80 8.48
N GLU A 253 15.92 -3.18 8.63
CA GLU A 253 16.17 -1.78 8.26
C GLU A 253 15.88 -1.57 6.76
N GLY A 254 15.01 -0.61 6.44
CA GLY A 254 14.72 -0.25 5.06
C GLY A 254 15.85 0.56 4.42
N ASP A 255 15.99 0.43 3.11
CA ASP A 255 16.82 1.33 2.31
C ASP A 255 16.01 2.57 1.93
N LEU A 256 16.26 3.68 2.65
CA LEU A 256 15.53 4.94 2.45
C LEU A 256 15.71 5.51 1.04
N ASN A 257 16.91 5.40 0.46
CA ASN A 257 17.17 5.89 -0.88
C ASN A 257 16.44 5.06 -1.93
N LYS A 258 16.37 3.73 -1.75
CA LYS A 258 15.55 2.84 -2.57
C LYS A 258 14.06 3.21 -2.45
N ASN A 259 13.56 3.42 -1.23
CA ASN A 259 12.17 3.81 -1.00
C ASN A 259 11.83 5.15 -1.65
N ASN A 260 12.74 6.14 -1.56
CA ASN A 260 12.59 7.41 -2.27
C ASN A 260 12.49 7.21 -3.79
N LYS A 261 13.33 6.37 -4.37
CA LYS A 261 13.25 6.06 -5.81
C LYS A 261 11.92 5.42 -6.20
N VAL A 262 11.41 4.50 -5.39
CA VAL A 262 10.08 3.90 -5.61
C VAL A 262 8.99 4.97 -5.56
N HIS A 263 9.04 5.84 -4.54
CA HIS A 263 8.10 6.95 -4.38
C HIS A 263 8.14 7.94 -5.55
N CYS A 264 9.33 8.37 -5.97
CA CYS A 264 9.48 9.26 -7.12
C CYS A 264 9.01 8.61 -8.43
N ASN A 265 9.23 7.31 -8.62
CA ASN A 265 8.68 6.58 -9.76
C ASN A 265 7.14 6.55 -9.72
N LEU A 266 6.52 6.39 -8.54
CA LEU A 266 5.06 6.50 -8.40
C LEU A 266 4.58 7.92 -8.75
N MET A 267 5.25 8.95 -8.22
CA MET A 267 4.93 10.35 -8.53
C MET A 267 4.96 10.60 -10.04
N ALA A 268 6.05 10.22 -10.72
CA ALA A 268 6.18 10.37 -12.16
C ALA A 268 5.07 9.61 -12.90
N ALA A 269 4.81 8.36 -12.52
CA ALA A 269 3.77 7.54 -13.15
C ALA A 269 2.38 8.18 -13.03
N LEU A 270 2.01 8.68 -11.84
CA LEU A 270 0.73 9.37 -11.61
C LEU A 270 0.64 10.68 -12.40
N GLY A 271 1.74 11.46 -12.45
CA GLY A 271 1.78 12.69 -13.23
C GLY A 271 1.58 12.45 -14.73
N TYR A 272 2.32 11.51 -15.30
CA TYR A 272 2.17 11.12 -16.72
C TYR A 272 0.79 10.52 -17.03
N LEU A 273 0.25 9.70 -16.14
CA LEU A 273 -1.12 9.18 -16.27
C LEU A 273 -2.15 10.33 -16.28
N GLY A 274 -1.94 11.35 -15.43
CA GLY A 274 -2.82 12.51 -15.34
C GLY A 274 -2.85 13.38 -16.60
N ILE A 275 -1.71 13.54 -17.29
CA ILE A 275 -1.64 14.28 -18.57
C ILE A 275 -1.96 13.40 -19.79
N GLY A 276 -2.28 12.10 -19.61
CA GLY A 276 -2.64 11.16 -20.67
C GLY A 276 -1.45 10.50 -21.39
N ASP A 277 -0.22 10.65 -20.88
CA ASP A 277 0.97 9.99 -21.42
C ASP A 277 1.15 8.60 -20.79
N ASN A 278 0.38 7.63 -21.30
CA ASN A 278 0.34 6.27 -20.76
C ASN A 278 1.68 5.54 -20.94
N ASP A 279 2.44 5.82 -21.99
CA ASP A 279 3.71 5.15 -22.24
C ASP A 279 4.75 5.50 -21.16
N ASN A 280 4.88 6.78 -20.83
CA ASN A 280 5.75 7.21 -19.75
C ASN A 280 5.20 6.78 -18.38
N ALA A 281 3.88 6.82 -18.15
CA ALA A 281 3.28 6.31 -16.91
C ALA A 281 3.67 4.84 -16.66
N GLN A 282 3.50 3.97 -17.66
CA GLN A 282 3.89 2.57 -17.55
C GLN A 282 5.40 2.36 -17.40
N LYS A 283 6.22 3.16 -18.09
CA LYS A 283 7.68 3.12 -17.97
C LYS A 283 8.12 3.35 -16.53
N TYR A 284 7.68 4.45 -15.91
CA TYR A 284 8.04 4.77 -14.53
C TYR A 284 7.45 3.76 -13.54
N ALA A 285 6.22 3.30 -13.77
CA ALA A 285 5.64 2.26 -12.93
C ALA A 285 6.47 0.95 -12.97
N LYS A 286 6.94 0.51 -14.12
CA LYS A 286 7.84 -0.65 -14.25
C LYS A 286 9.17 -0.44 -13.54
N GLN A 287 9.80 0.74 -13.68
CA GLN A 287 11.03 1.07 -12.98
C GLN A 287 10.86 1.02 -11.45
N GLY A 288 9.75 1.51 -10.92
CA GLY A 288 9.43 1.40 -9.50
C GLY A 288 9.23 -0.06 -9.06
N LEU A 289 8.61 -0.90 -9.89
CA LEU A 289 8.39 -2.33 -9.62
C LEU A 289 9.68 -3.16 -9.67
N GLU A 290 10.69 -2.76 -10.45
CA GLU A 290 12.02 -3.38 -10.38
C GLU A 290 12.65 -3.24 -8.98
N LEU A 291 12.37 -2.13 -8.31
CA LEU A 291 12.83 -1.86 -6.95
C LEU A 291 11.93 -2.48 -5.88
N ASN A 292 10.60 -2.50 -6.10
CA ASN A 292 9.62 -3.06 -5.18
C ASN A 292 8.48 -3.76 -5.95
N GLN A 293 8.62 -5.05 -6.17
CA GLN A 293 7.65 -5.86 -6.92
C GLN A 293 6.24 -5.92 -6.28
N CYS A 294 6.16 -5.68 -4.97
CA CYS A 294 4.91 -5.72 -4.22
C CYS A 294 4.37 -4.31 -3.90
N HIS A 295 4.60 -3.32 -4.77
CA HIS A 295 4.01 -1.99 -4.64
C HIS A 295 2.64 -1.95 -5.32
N ALA A 296 1.57 -1.86 -4.53
CA ALA A 296 0.20 -2.02 -5.01
C ALA A 296 -0.18 -1.01 -6.10
N GLU A 297 0.07 0.28 -5.85
CA GLU A 297 -0.32 1.36 -6.76
C GLU A 297 0.45 1.30 -8.09
N LEU A 298 1.74 0.96 -8.06
CA LEU A 298 2.52 0.78 -9.29
C LEU A 298 2.05 -0.43 -10.10
N ARG A 299 1.65 -1.51 -9.41
CA ARG A 299 1.06 -2.68 -10.07
C ARG A 299 -0.26 -2.36 -10.76
N ASP A 300 -1.07 -1.49 -10.18
CA ASP A 300 -2.35 -1.08 -10.78
C ASP A 300 -2.16 -0.25 -12.06
N ILE A 301 -1.07 0.52 -12.17
CA ILE A 301 -0.76 1.31 -13.37
C ILE A 301 -0.29 0.42 -14.54
N VAL A 302 0.36 -0.71 -14.27
CA VAL A 302 0.88 -1.61 -15.34
C VAL A 302 -0.09 -2.71 -15.75
N LYS A 303 -1.21 -2.87 -15.08
CA LYS A 303 -2.31 -3.77 -15.48
C LYS A 303 -3.05 -3.24 -16.70
#